data_144171f3d3daf99c88e41e380ad6d8f9
#
_entry.id   144171f3d3daf99c88e41e380ad6d8f9
#
_cell.length_a   1.000
_cell.length_b   1.000
_cell.length_c   1.000
_cell.angle_alpha   90.00
_cell.angle_beta   90.00
_cell.angle_gamma   90.00
#
_symmetry.space_group_name_H-M   'P 1'
#
loop_
_entity.id
_entity.type
_entity.pdbx_description
1 polymer ?
#
loop_
_entity_poly.entity_id
_entity_poly.type
_entity_poly.pdbx_seq_one_letter_code
_entity_poly.pdbx_strand_id
1 'polypeptide(L)'
;MSGSASECFTGGMQSIGRARVFGQTSMGQALPALFDRLPNGDVLIHAYGDFVTADGTRLEGRGVIPDQIVPFRREDLLAGRDRTMEAALGWIDEFRRTKKTP
;
A
#
# COMPACT_ATOMS: atom_id res chain seq x y z
N MET A 1 -4.00 -9.20 0.25
CA MET A 1 -4.15 -7.95 -0.50
C MET A 1 -4.36 -6.82 0.52
N SER A 2 -3.64 -5.70 0.39
CA SER A 2 -3.73 -4.57 1.34
C SER A 2 -4.85 -3.61 0.95
N GLY A 3 -5.54 -3.08 1.97
CA GLY A 3 -6.63 -2.13 1.79
C GLY A 3 -6.73 -1.11 2.93
N SER A 4 -7.52 -0.08 2.74
CA SER A 4 -7.89 0.92 3.74
C SER A 4 -6.69 1.68 4.34
N ALA A 5 -6.54 1.70 5.67
CA ALA A 5 -5.49 2.45 6.37
C ALA A 5 -4.07 2.10 5.89
N SER A 6 -3.81 0.85 5.52
CA SER A 6 -2.52 0.44 4.97
C SER A 6 -2.23 1.10 3.62
N GLU A 7 -3.25 1.32 2.80
CA GLU A 7 -3.12 2.06 1.53
C GLU A 7 -2.84 3.54 1.77
N CYS A 8 -3.55 4.15 2.71
CA CYS A 8 -3.34 5.55 3.09
C CYS A 8 -1.90 5.78 3.59
N PHE A 9 -1.42 4.91 4.48
CA PHE A 9 -0.03 4.98 4.96
C PHE A 9 0.98 4.80 3.83
N THR A 10 0.84 3.73 3.05
CA THR A 10 1.79 3.39 1.98
C THR A 10 1.79 4.46 0.88
N GLY A 11 0.62 4.85 0.40
CA GLY A 11 0.47 5.87 -0.64
C GLY A 11 0.93 7.24 -0.16
N GLY A 12 0.65 7.58 1.10
CA GLY A 12 1.13 8.82 1.72
C GLY A 12 2.66 8.89 1.76
N MET A 13 3.31 7.84 2.24
CA MET A 13 4.77 7.76 2.31
C MET A 13 5.43 7.75 0.93
N GLN A 14 4.83 7.07 -0.04
CA GLN A 14 5.28 7.07 -1.43
C GLN A 14 5.18 8.46 -2.06
N SER A 15 4.06 9.16 -1.86
CA SER A 15 3.78 10.46 -2.47
C SER A 15 4.76 11.57 -2.05
N ILE A 16 5.32 11.46 -0.85
CA ILE A 16 6.34 12.39 -0.33
C ILE A 16 7.77 11.88 -0.49
N GLY A 17 7.98 10.79 -1.22
CA GLY A 17 9.31 10.21 -1.48
C GLY A 17 10.01 9.59 -0.26
N ARG A 18 9.26 9.28 0.81
CA ARG A 18 9.83 8.68 2.04
C ARG A 18 9.91 7.17 2.00
N ALA A 19 9.18 6.53 1.11
CA ALA A 19 9.20 5.09 0.96
C ALA A 19 9.17 4.69 -0.52
N ARG A 20 9.84 3.59 -0.83
CA ARG A 20 9.71 2.87 -2.10
C ARG A 20 8.82 1.65 -1.89
N VAL A 21 7.90 1.44 -2.79
CA VAL A 21 6.84 0.42 -2.66
C VAL A 21 7.11 -0.74 -3.62
N PHE A 22 7.05 -1.95 -3.09
CA PHE A 22 7.25 -3.20 -3.82
C PHE A 22 6.02 -4.08 -3.71
N GLY A 23 5.70 -4.82 -4.75
CA GLY A 23 4.64 -5.81 -4.74
C GLY A 23 3.62 -5.63 -5.84
N GLN A 24 2.35 -5.78 -5.49
CA GLN A 24 1.23 -5.62 -6.41
C GLN A 24 0.39 -4.40 -6.02
N THR A 25 -0.35 -3.87 -6.98
CA THR A 25 -1.33 -2.80 -6.73
C THR A 25 -2.31 -3.22 -5.64
N SER A 26 -2.58 -2.32 -4.70
CA SER A 26 -3.47 -2.57 -3.58
C SER A 26 -4.95 -2.55 -3.97
N MET A 27 -5.85 -2.78 -3.01
CA MET A 27 -7.27 -2.96 -3.30
C MET A 27 -7.97 -1.74 -3.89
N GLY A 28 -7.51 -0.53 -3.58
CA GLY A 28 -8.21 0.70 -3.97
C GLY A 28 -9.47 0.95 -3.15
N GLN A 29 -9.46 0.60 -1.88
CA GLN A 29 -10.54 0.82 -0.93
C GLN A 29 -10.00 1.67 0.22
N ALA A 30 -9.97 2.96 0.02
CA ALA A 30 -9.30 3.92 0.90
C ALA A 30 -10.22 5.03 1.44
N LEU A 31 -11.54 4.86 1.35
CA LEU A 31 -12.48 5.81 1.93
C LEU A 31 -12.54 5.66 3.45
N PRO A 32 -12.30 6.73 4.21
CA PRO A 32 -12.53 6.71 5.65
C PRO A 32 -14.00 6.52 5.97
N ALA A 33 -14.30 5.71 6.98
CA ALA A 33 -15.65 5.31 7.33
C ALA A 33 -16.01 5.65 8.78
N LEU A 34 -17.29 5.91 9.00
CA LEU A 34 -17.92 6.08 10.31
C LEU A 34 -18.89 4.95 10.60
N PHE A 35 -19.15 4.75 11.88
CA PHE A 35 -20.08 3.77 12.42
C PHE A 35 -21.23 4.52 13.07
N ASP A 36 -22.41 4.43 12.50
CA ASP A 36 -23.63 5.04 13.04
C ASP A 36 -24.62 3.99 13.50
N ARG A 37 -25.13 4.17 14.73
CA ARG A 37 -26.16 3.29 15.27
C ARG A 37 -27.52 3.70 14.71
N LEU A 38 -28.22 2.73 14.12
CA LEU A 38 -29.58 2.90 13.60
C LEU A 38 -30.63 2.77 14.73
N PRO A 39 -31.87 3.32 14.53
CA PRO A 39 -32.94 3.24 15.54
C PRO A 39 -33.31 1.84 15.97
N ASN A 40 -33.13 0.84 15.09
CA ASN A 40 -33.42 -0.58 15.38
C ASN A 40 -32.24 -1.27 16.15
N GLY A 41 -31.16 -0.57 16.45
CA GLY A 41 -29.99 -1.09 17.15
C GLY A 41 -28.88 -1.63 16.25
N ASP A 42 -29.10 -1.72 14.95
CA ASP A 42 -28.05 -2.09 13.98
C ASP A 42 -26.99 -0.99 13.86
N VAL A 43 -25.84 -1.35 13.29
CA VAL A 43 -24.74 -0.41 13.01
C VAL A 43 -24.53 -0.30 11.51
N LEU A 44 -24.63 0.93 11.01
CA LEU A 44 -24.31 1.26 9.63
C LEU A 44 -22.85 1.73 9.56
N ILE A 45 -22.08 1.10 8.70
CA ILE A 45 -20.72 1.56 8.35
C ILE A 45 -20.82 2.25 6.99
N HIS A 46 -20.41 3.50 6.92
CA HIS A 46 -20.47 4.27 5.69
C HIS A 46 -19.27 5.20 5.54
N ALA A 47 -18.88 5.48 4.30
CA ALA A 47 -17.86 6.46 3.99
C ALA A 47 -18.34 7.88 4.35
N TYR A 48 -17.47 8.70 4.93
CA TYR A 48 -17.77 10.08 5.27
C TYR A 48 -16.81 11.09 4.63
N GLY A 49 -15.78 10.63 3.95
CA GLY A 49 -14.77 11.48 3.35
C GLY A 49 -14.02 10.78 2.23
N ASP A 50 -12.97 11.42 1.76
CA ASP A 50 -12.05 10.87 0.77
C ASP A 50 -10.62 11.04 1.26
N PHE A 51 -9.71 10.21 0.75
CA PHE A 51 -8.28 10.32 1.05
C PHE A 51 -7.52 10.66 -0.23
N VAL A 52 -6.81 11.78 -0.18
CA VAL A 52 -5.95 12.25 -1.26
C VAL A 52 -4.53 12.41 -0.71
N THR A 53 -3.55 11.87 -1.40
CA THR A 53 -2.15 11.98 -1.03
C THR A 53 -1.61 13.40 -1.26
N ALA A 54 -0.43 13.70 -0.72
CA ALA A 54 0.19 15.02 -0.83
C ALA A 54 0.41 15.49 -2.29
N ASP A 55 0.60 14.56 -3.22
CA ASP A 55 0.75 14.83 -4.66
C ASP A 55 -0.60 14.94 -5.41
N GLY A 56 -1.72 14.89 -4.70
CA GLY A 56 -3.06 15.00 -5.28
C GLY A 56 -3.64 13.68 -5.80
N THR A 57 -3.00 12.54 -5.54
CA THR A 57 -3.52 11.24 -5.98
C THR A 57 -4.64 10.76 -5.08
N ARG A 58 -5.78 10.45 -5.68
CA ARG A 58 -6.91 9.79 -5.01
C ARG A 58 -6.71 8.29 -5.04
N LEU A 59 -6.69 7.64 -3.88
CA LEU A 59 -6.45 6.20 -3.77
C LEU A 59 -7.69 5.33 -4.02
N GLU A 60 -8.88 5.84 -3.70
CA GLU A 60 -10.11 5.10 -3.93
C GLU A 60 -10.30 4.75 -5.40
N GLY A 61 -10.60 3.49 -5.69
CA GLY A 61 -10.78 2.97 -7.04
C GLY A 61 -9.47 2.74 -7.82
N ARG A 62 -8.34 3.26 -7.34
CA ARG A 62 -7.03 3.14 -7.99
C ARG A 62 -6.08 2.22 -7.21
N GLY A 63 -6.03 2.36 -5.91
CA GLY A 63 -5.04 1.73 -5.04
C GLY A 63 -3.65 2.38 -5.12
N VAL A 64 -2.75 1.84 -4.32
CA VAL A 64 -1.33 2.18 -4.37
C VAL A 64 -0.68 1.35 -5.49
N ILE A 65 -0.07 2.03 -6.45
CA ILE A 65 0.70 1.39 -7.53
C ILE A 65 2.15 1.31 -7.07
N PRO A 66 2.72 0.10 -6.94
CA PRO A 66 4.10 -0.06 -6.51
C PRO A 66 5.10 0.62 -7.45
N ASP A 67 6.21 1.12 -6.89
CA ASP A 67 7.36 1.58 -7.69
C ASP A 67 8.03 0.44 -8.44
N GLN A 68 7.96 -0.76 -7.85
CA GLN A 68 8.41 -2.00 -8.49
C GLN A 68 7.35 -3.08 -8.32
N ILE A 69 6.77 -3.50 -9.43
CA ILE A 69 5.78 -4.58 -9.43
C ILE A 69 6.51 -5.92 -9.31
N VAL A 70 6.11 -6.69 -8.30
CA VAL A 70 6.58 -8.05 -8.06
C VAL A 70 5.36 -8.97 -8.10
N PRO A 71 5.18 -9.78 -9.16
CA PRO A 71 4.03 -10.65 -9.26
C PRO A 71 4.04 -11.72 -8.17
N PHE A 72 2.86 -11.98 -7.60
CA PHE A 72 2.66 -13.11 -6.70
C PHE A 72 2.54 -14.40 -7.53
N ARG A 73 3.35 -15.41 -7.18
CA ARG A 73 3.37 -16.70 -7.88
C ARG A 73 3.14 -17.83 -6.89
N ARG A 74 2.32 -18.79 -7.30
CA ARG A 74 2.04 -19.97 -6.49
C ARG A 74 3.31 -20.77 -6.18
N GLU A 75 4.22 -20.87 -7.15
CA GLU A 75 5.48 -21.60 -7.01
C GLU A 75 6.35 -21.02 -5.90
N ASP A 76 6.37 -19.69 -5.76
CA ASP A 76 7.11 -19.02 -4.70
C ASP A 76 6.51 -19.30 -3.32
N LEU A 77 5.18 -19.29 -3.23
CA LEU A 77 4.47 -19.64 -1.99
C LEU A 77 4.78 -21.09 -1.57
N LEU A 78 4.72 -22.04 -2.51
CA LEU A 78 5.02 -23.44 -2.24
C LEU A 78 6.48 -23.67 -1.85
N ALA A 79 7.39 -22.85 -2.37
CA ALA A 79 8.81 -22.87 -2.02
C ALA A 79 9.15 -22.09 -0.74
N GLY A 80 8.17 -21.50 -0.07
CA GLY A 80 8.37 -20.65 1.11
C GLY A 80 9.13 -19.36 0.82
N ARG A 81 9.07 -18.83 -0.42
CA ARG A 81 9.75 -17.63 -0.85
C ARG A 81 8.84 -16.41 -0.82
N ASP A 82 9.37 -15.31 -0.30
CA ASP A 82 8.75 -13.98 -0.39
C ASP A 82 9.56 -13.10 -1.37
N ARG A 83 9.20 -13.15 -2.65
CA ARG A 83 9.88 -12.37 -3.69
C ARG A 83 9.74 -10.87 -3.50
N THR A 84 8.65 -10.41 -2.91
CA THR A 84 8.47 -8.98 -2.62
C THR A 84 9.47 -8.51 -1.59
N MET A 85 9.64 -9.28 -0.51
CA MET A 85 10.67 -9.02 0.50
C MET A 85 12.08 -9.12 -0.09
N GLU A 86 12.35 -10.13 -0.90
CA GLU A 86 13.65 -10.28 -1.59
C GLU A 86 13.98 -9.07 -2.46
N ALA A 87 13.01 -8.56 -3.22
CA ALA A 87 13.19 -7.38 -4.06
C ALA A 87 13.48 -6.11 -3.23
N ALA A 88 12.75 -5.93 -2.12
CA ALA A 88 12.95 -4.80 -1.22
C ALA A 88 14.33 -4.83 -0.55
N LEU A 89 14.76 -5.99 -0.06
CA LEU A 89 16.08 -6.17 0.55
C LEU A 89 17.20 -5.95 -0.46
N GLY A 90 17.05 -6.48 -1.67
CA GLY A 90 18.02 -6.27 -2.75
C GLY A 90 18.18 -4.79 -3.10
N TRP A 91 17.10 -4.05 -3.15
CA TRP A 91 17.15 -2.60 -3.37
C TRP A 91 17.84 -1.85 -2.21
N ILE A 92 17.58 -2.23 -0.96
CA ILE A 92 18.25 -1.63 0.20
C ILE A 92 19.75 -1.86 0.15
N ASP A 93 20.20 -3.06 -0.22
CA ASP A 93 21.60 -3.40 -0.30
C ASP A 93 22.32 -2.60 -1.41
N GLU A 94 21.66 -2.44 -2.56
CA GLU A 94 22.18 -1.61 -3.65
C GLU A 94 22.25 -0.13 -3.25
N PHE A 95 21.20 0.39 -2.63
CA PHE A 95 21.15 1.76 -2.14
C PHE A 95 22.25 2.07 -1.11
N ARG A 96 22.52 1.13 -0.20
CA ARG A 96 23.62 1.26 0.77
C ARG A 96 24.98 1.27 0.10
N ARG A 97 25.17 0.45 -0.94
CA ARG A 97 26.45 0.41 -1.69
C ARG A 97 26.71 1.70 -2.43
N THR A 98 25.71 2.25 -3.08
CA THR A 98 25.85 3.49 -3.85
C THR A 98 26.04 4.72 -2.98
N LYS A 99 25.49 4.76 -1.75
CA LYS A 99 25.71 5.86 -0.80
C LYS A 99 27.04 5.80 -0.04
N LYS A 100 27.75 4.67 -0.06
CA LYS A 100 29.06 4.50 0.58
C LYS A 100 30.24 4.93 -0.29
N THR A 101 30.00 5.33 -1.52
CA THR A 101 31.04 5.88 -2.39
C THR A 101 31.12 7.38 -2.13
N PRO A 102 32.29 7.91 -1.66
CA PRO A 102 32.48 9.35 -1.47
C PRO A 102 32.46 10.11 -2.80
#